data_685ff48083a67d0a08404a42a718a95e
#
_entry.id   685ff48083a67d0a08404a42a718a95e
#
_cell.length_a   1.000
_cell.length_b   1.000
_cell.length_c   1.000
_cell.angle_alpha   90.00
_cell.angle_beta   90.00
_cell.angle_gamma   90.00
#
_symmetry.space_group_name_H-M   'P 1'
#
loop_
_entity.id
_entity.type
_entity.pdbx_description
1 polymer ?
#
loop_
_entity_poly.entity_id
_entity_poly.type
_entity_poly.pdbx_seq_one_letter_code
_entity_poly.pdbx_strand_id
1 'polypeptide(L)'
;MADQERLNSTAVDAENEYDASEIQVLEGLEAVRKRPGMYIGSTSTSGLHHLVYEIVDNAIDEALAGYCTDILVQINEGDTITVVDNGRGIPVDIQAQTGRPALEVVYTVLHAGGKFGGGGYKVSGGLHGVGASVVNALSEWLTVQVHRDGKIYEMKFSRGHITEEMTVVGETDHTGTTVTFKPDPEMFEDTVYNYDTLHTRMREEAFLNAGLRIRTVDKRPGQEQEDNMCFEGGIREFVTWLNKSKDALHPDVIYMSGMKGDSMAEVAMQYNDGYNETILSFANNVHTPEGGMHEEGFKRALTNVLNAYGRKIKMLKDDEKISGEDCREGLTCVISVKLTDAQFEGQTKAKLGNSEIRTLVNNIVSEKLEIFLEENPQAGRMILDKALTANRAREAAKRARESIRRKTALGGAAMPDKLRDCNENNPELTEIYIVEGDSAGGSATQGRDSRFQAILPLWGKMLNVEKARADKVYGNDKLQPVITALGAGIGEEFDLNKLRYHKVIIMADADVDGSHIRTLLLTFFFRFMRPLIEHGYVYSAVPPLFKLSRGKT
;
A
#
# COMPACT_ATOMS: atom_id res chain seq x y z
N MET A 1 -23.70 -18.14 -57.05
CA MET A 1 -22.28 -18.49 -57.13
C MET A 1 -21.41 -17.25 -56.86
N ALA A 2 -21.80 -16.38 -55.92
CA ALA A 2 -21.03 -15.18 -55.54
C ALA A 2 -20.83 -15.01 -54.02
N ASP A 3 -21.32 -15.98 -53.24
CA ASP A 3 -21.21 -15.93 -51.75
C ASP A 3 -20.28 -16.98 -51.13
N GLN A 4 -19.55 -17.72 -51.96
CA GLN A 4 -18.59 -18.74 -51.52
C GLN A 4 -17.13 -18.32 -51.67
N GLU A 5 -16.84 -17.13 -52.22
CA GLU A 5 -15.47 -16.61 -52.40
C GLU A 5 -15.06 -15.57 -51.31
N ARG A 6 -15.96 -15.23 -50.39
CA ARG A 6 -15.62 -14.28 -49.28
C ARG A 6 -15.25 -14.93 -47.95
N LEU A 7 -15.25 -16.24 -47.85
CA LEU A 7 -14.89 -17.00 -46.64
C LEU A 7 -13.47 -17.60 -46.64
N ASN A 8 -12.70 -17.37 -47.69
CA ASN A 8 -11.35 -17.94 -47.82
C ASN A 8 -10.20 -16.92 -47.77
N SER A 9 -10.41 -15.70 -47.20
CA SER A 9 -9.35 -14.70 -47.10
C SER A 9 -8.95 -14.31 -45.69
N THR A 10 -9.13 -15.21 -44.72
CA THR A 10 -8.51 -15.14 -43.38
C THR A 10 -7.93 -16.48 -42.97
N ALA A 11 -7.25 -17.15 -43.93
CA ALA A 11 -6.21 -18.08 -43.56
C ALA A 11 -4.98 -17.25 -43.16
N VAL A 12 -4.87 -16.95 -41.86
CA VAL A 12 -3.60 -16.59 -41.24
C VAL A 12 -2.62 -17.69 -41.62
N ASP A 13 -1.48 -17.33 -42.21
CA ASP A 13 -0.40 -18.23 -42.53
C ASP A 13 -0.04 -19.08 -41.30
N ALA A 14 -0.53 -20.28 -41.24
CA ALA A 14 -0.20 -21.28 -40.24
C ALA A 14 1.06 -22.03 -40.70
N GLU A 15 2.18 -21.32 -40.78
CA GLU A 15 3.51 -21.92 -40.96
C GLU A 15 4.49 -21.40 -39.89
N ASN A 16 4.06 -21.44 -38.62
CA ASN A 16 4.96 -21.60 -37.50
C ASN A 16 4.41 -22.78 -36.69
N GLU A 17 4.81 -23.99 -37.04
CA GLU A 17 4.60 -25.13 -36.13
C GLU A 17 5.34 -24.84 -34.84
N TYR A 18 4.59 -24.66 -33.74
CA TYR A 18 5.15 -24.55 -32.41
C TYR A 18 5.85 -25.88 -32.10
N ASP A 19 7.17 -25.88 -32.19
CA ASP A 19 7.99 -27.04 -31.91
C ASP A 19 9.01 -26.80 -30.77
N ALA A 20 9.85 -27.79 -30.51
CA ALA A 20 10.83 -27.72 -29.43
C ALA A 20 11.87 -26.58 -29.61
N SER A 21 12.05 -26.04 -30.81
CA SER A 21 12.96 -24.91 -31.06
C SER A 21 12.42 -23.57 -30.57
N GLU A 22 11.10 -23.45 -30.39
CA GLU A 22 10.45 -22.28 -29.83
C GLU A 22 10.57 -22.21 -28.28
N ILE A 23 10.96 -23.33 -27.64
CA ILE A 23 11.17 -23.40 -26.22
C ILE A 23 12.53 -22.82 -25.88
N GLN A 24 12.54 -21.57 -25.32
CA GLN A 24 13.76 -20.92 -24.85
C GLN A 24 14.02 -21.27 -23.39
N VAL A 25 15.18 -21.81 -23.09
CA VAL A 25 15.68 -21.99 -21.73
C VAL A 25 16.51 -20.75 -21.36
N LEU A 26 16.06 -20.02 -20.33
CA LEU A 26 16.79 -18.87 -19.81
C LEU A 26 17.59 -19.30 -18.59
N GLU A 27 18.89 -19.07 -18.61
CA GLU A 27 19.79 -19.41 -17.50
C GLU A 27 20.27 -18.16 -16.77
N GLY A 28 20.50 -18.30 -15.46
CA GLY A 28 21.10 -17.27 -14.62
C GLY A 28 20.35 -15.93 -14.64
N LEU A 29 21.09 -14.83 -14.63
CA LEU A 29 20.55 -13.46 -14.52
C LEU A 29 19.91 -12.94 -15.82
N GLU A 30 20.10 -13.63 -16.94
CA GLU A 30 19.44 -13.28 -18.19
C GLU A 30 17.91 -13.46 -18.11
N ALA A 31 17.47 -14.46 -17.33
CA ALA A 31 16.05 -14.67 -17.02
C ALA A 31 15.42 -13.46 -16.30
N VAL A 32 16.16 -12.83 -15.39
CA VAL A 32 15.72 -11.63 -14.66
C VAL A 32 15.54 -10.45 -15.61
N ARG A 33 16.52 -10.20 -16.48
CA ARG A 33 16.46 -9.10 -17.45
C ARG A 33 15.34 -9.29 -18.48
N LYS A 34 15.06 -10.52 -18.88
CA LYS A 34 13.99 -10.83 -19.85
C LYS A 34 12.58 -10.74 -19.25
N ARG A 35 12.42 -11.02 -17.96
CA ARG A 35 11.14 -11.04 -17.23
C ARG A 35 11.26 -10.37 -15.85
N PRO A 36 11.63 -9.07 -15.79
CA PRO A 36 11.87 -8.38 -14.51
C PRO A 36 10.64 -8.36 -13.61
N GLY A 37 9.43 -8.25 -14.18
CA GLY A 37 8.18 -8.26 -13.43
C GLY A 37 7.94 -9.51 -12.58
N MET A 38 8.56 -10.65 -12.92
CA MET A 38 8.48 -11.87 -12.08
C MET A 38 9.24 -11.72 -10.76
N TYR A 39 10.24 -10.83 -10.68
CA TYR A 39 11.14 -10.67 -9.54
C TYR A 39 10.85 -9.41 -8.74
N ILE A 40 10.46 -8.32 -9.39
CA ILE A 40 10.23 -7.01 -8.76
C ILE A 40 8.77 -6.50 -8.91
N GLY A 41 7.87 -7.33 -9.45
CA GLY A 41 6.45 -7.03 -9.63
C GLY A 41 6.14 -6.16 -10.85
N SER A 42 6.91 -5.12 -11.13
CA SER A 42 6.73 -4.23 -12.29
C SER A 42 8.04 -3.54 -12.67
N THR A 43 8.09 -2.90 -13.82
CA THR A 43 9.20 -2.02 -14.27
C THR A 43 8.88 -0.54 -14.11
N SER A 44 7.75 -0.21 -13.49
CA SER A 44 7.35 1.14 -13.12
C SER A 44 8.14 1.66 -11.91
N THR A 45 7.85 2.86 -11.47
CA THR A 45 8.42 3.48 -10.26
C THR A 45 8.36 2.56 -9.02
N SER A 46 7.31 1.74 -8.89
CA SER A 46 7.20 0.78 -7.77
C SER A 46 8.31 -0.29 -7.82
N GLY A 47 8.58 -0.89 -8.98
CA GLY A 47 9.66 -1.87 -9.14
C GLY A 47 11.04 -1.24 -9.01
N LEU A 48 11.21 0.04 -9.42
CA LEU A 48 12.44 0.79 -9.21
C LEU A 48 12.79 0.89 -7.71
N HIS A 49 11.83 1.30 -6.88
CA HIS A 49 12.03 1.41 -5.43
C HIS A 49 12.24 0.03 -4.77
N HIS A 50 11.69 -1.03 -5.36
CA HIS A 50 11.87 -2.40 -4.86
C HIS A 50 13.34 -2.84 -4.88
N LEU A 51 14.15 -2.35 -5.82
CA LEU A 51 15.59 -2.61 -5.83
C LEU A 51 16.28 -2.14 -4.54
N VAL A 52 15.87 -0.96 -4.04
CA VAL A 52 16.40 -0.42 -2.77
C VAL A 52 15.95 -1.30 -1.62
N TYR A 53 14.69 -1.72 -1.60
CA TYR A 53 14.15 -2.56 -0.53
C TYR A 53 14.89 -3.90 -0.43
N GLU A 54 15.21 -4.55 -1.54
CA GLU A 54 15.94 -5.82 -1.53
C GLU A 54 17.36 -5.69 -0.92
N ILE A 55 18.05 -4.56 -1.12
CA ILE A 55 19.35 -4.32 -0.49
C ILE A 55 19.19 -3.97 0.99
N VAL A 56 18.22 -3.11 1.34
CA VAL A 56 17.92 -2.74 2.72
C VAL A 56 17.47 -3.95 3.54
N ASP A 57 16.63 -4.82 2.99
CA ASP A 57 16.17 -6.05 3.65
C ASP A 57 17.35 -6.95 4.06
N ASN A 58 18.46 -6.96 3.31
CA ASN A 58 19.67 -7.67 3.71
C ASN A 58 20.34 -7.06 4.94
N ALA A 59 20.39 -5.72 5.04
CA ALA A 59 20.89 -5.02 6.22
C ALA A 59 19.95 -5.19 7.42
N ILE A 60 18.64 -5.19 7.21
CA ILE A 60 17.63 -5.49 8.24
C ILE A 60 17.77 -6.94 8.76
N ASP A 61 18.06 -7.90 7.89
CA ASP A 61 18.30 -9.29 8.31
C ASP A 61 19.55 -9.39 9.22
N GLU A 62 20.59 -8.59 8.98
CA GLU A 62 21.73 -8.46 9.91
C GLU A 62 21.31 -7.83 11.25
N ALA A 63 20.39 -6.86 11.23
CA ALA A 63 19.85 -6.27 12.46
C ALA A 63 18.98 -7.27 13.24
N LEU A 64 18.13 -8.04 12.56
CA LEU A 64 17.34 -9.12 13.17
C LEU A 64 18.21 -10.23 13.78
N ALA A 65 19.38 -10.48 13.18
CA ALA A 65 20.38 -11.39 13.70
C ALA A 65 21.21 -10.79 14.87
N GLY A 66 21.03 -9.50 15.18
CA GLY A 66 21.67 -8.80 16.28
C GLY A 66 23.07 -8.23 15.96
N TYR A 67 23.44 -8.12 14.68
CA TYR A 67 24.77 -7.70 14.26
C TYR A 67 24.81 -6.30 13.63
N CYS A 68 23.67 -5.73 13.24
CA CYS A 68 23.58 -4.40 12.65
C CYS A 68 22.79 -3.45 13.55
N THR A 69 23.29 -2.23 13.72
CA THR A 69 22.68 -1.17 14.53
C THR A 69 22.52 0.16 13.79
N ASP A 70 23.13 0.29 12.61
CA ASP A 70 23.12 1.52 11.83
C ASP A 70 23.04 1.20 10.33
N ILE A 71 22.06 1.80 9.64
CA ILE A 71 21.86 1.67 8.20
C ILE A 71 21.77 3.07 7.60
N LEU A 72 22.48 3.31 6.49
CA LEU A 72 22.37 4.51 5.67
C LEU A 72 21.77 4.15 4.32
N VAL A 73 20.74 4.87 3.91
CA VAL A 73 20.16 4.81 2.55
C VAL A 73 20.29 6.19 1.91
N GLN A 74 21.06 6.28 0.84
CA GLN A 74 21.41 7.55 0.22
C GLN A 74 21.06 7.54 -1.27
N ILE A 75 20.32 8.57 -1.71
CA ILE A 75 20.15 8.92 -3.12
C ILE A 75 21.26 9.89 -3.49
N ASN A 76 22.07 9.51 -4.46
CA ASN A 76 23.16 10.37 -4.95
C ASN A 76 22.74 11.14 -6.20
N GLU A 77 23.59 12.06 -6.62
CA GLU A 77 23.49 12.72 -7.92
C GLU A 77 23.47 11.67 -9.04
N GLY A 78 22.63 11.89 -10.07
CA GLY A 78 22.44 10.93 -11.17
C GLY A 78 21.60 9.70 -10.82
N ASP A 79 20.77 9.81 -9.74
CA ASP A 79 19.84 8.78 -9.29
C ASP A 79 20.51 7.41 -9.04
N THR A 80 21.70 7.44 -8.45
CA THR A 80 22.35 6.24 -7.92
C THR A 80 21.99 6.08 -6.44
N ILE A 81 21.90 4.83 -5.99
CA ILE A 81 21.62 4.50 -4.58
C ILE A 81 22.87 3.96 -3.91
N THR A 82 23.12 4.40 -2.68
CA THR A 82 24.08 3.79 -1.78
C THR A 82 23.37 3.32 -0.51
N VAL A 83 23.53 2.05 -0.16
CA VAL A 83 23.11 1.48 1.11
C VAL A 83 24.35 1.03 1.88
N VAL A 84 24.46 1.45 3.13
CA VAL A 84 25.56 1.07 4.03
C VAL A 84 24.99 0.46 5.29
N ASP A 85 25.49 -0.67 5.71
CA ASP A 85 25.21 -1.28 7.00
C ASP A 85 26.51 -1.50 7.80
N ASN A 86 26.38 -1.62 9.12
CA ASN A 86 27.47 -1.97 10.01
C ASN A 86 27.35 -3.42 10.54
N GLY A 87 26.76 -4.32 9.75
CA GLY A 87 26.63 -5.74 10.05
C GLY A 87 27.96 -6.51 9.98
N ARG A 88 27.89 -7.83 9.88
CA ARG A 88 29.08 -8.70 9.82
C ARG A 88 29.88 -8.58 8.50
N GLY A 89 29.29 -8.03 7.47
CA GLY A 89 29.78 -8.08 6.09
C GLY A 89 29.55 -9.43 5.42
N ILE A 90 29.28 -9.41 4.13
CA ILE A 90 29.08 -10.63 3.32
C ILE A 90 30.35 -11.50 3.39
N PRO A 91 30.25 -12.85 3.53
CA PRO A 91 31.41 -13.72 3.47
C PRO A 91 32.22 -13.55 2.19
N VAL A 92 33.54 -13.50 2.30
CA VAL A 92 34.48 -13.33 1.17
C VAL A 92 35.23 -14.60 0.84
N ASP A 93 35.10 -15.64 1.68
CA ASP A 93 35.74 -16.95 1.51
C ASP A 93 35.19 -17.66 0.27
N ILE A 94 35.91 -18.68 -0.18
CA ILE A 94 35.51 -19.54 -1.31
C ILE A 94 34.33 -20.43 -0.87
N GLN A 95 33.22 -20.33 -1.58
CA GLN A 95 32.05 -21.17 -1.37
C GLN A 95 32.34 -22.57 -1.95
N ALA A 96 32.23 -23.61 -1.10
CA ALA A 96 32.75 -24.95 -1.40
C ALA A 96 32.09 -25.65 -2.62
N GLN A 97 30.79 -25.38 -2.89
CA GLN A 97 30.07 -26.04 -4.01
C GLN A 97 30.42 -25.41 -5.36
N THR A 98 30.64 -24.09 -5.38
CA THR A 98 30.85 -23.34 -6.63
C THR A 98 32.33 -23.11 -6.94
N GLY A 99 33.21 -23.20 -5.93
CA GLY A 99 34.63 -22.86 -6.05
C GLY A 99 34.90 -21.36 -6.27
N ARG A 100 33.89 -20.50 -6.08
CA ARG A 100 33.95 -19.05 -6.27
C ARG A 100 33.81 -18.30 -4.95
N PRO A 101 34.28 -17.04 -4.84
CA PRO A 101 34.05 -16.23 -3.66
C PRO A 101 32.55 -16.14 -3.32
N ALA A 102 32.18 -16.25 -2.04
CA ALA A 102 30.78 -16.18 -1.64
C ALA A 102 30.11 -14.86 -2.04
N LEU A 103 30.85 -13.74 -1.99
CA LEU A 103 30.39 -12.43 -2.48
C LEU A 103 29.97 -12.50 -3.96
N GLU A 104 30.77 -13.13 -4.81
CA GLU A 104 30.44 -13.34 -6.23
C GLU A 104 29.16 -14.16 -6.37
N VAL A 105 29.05 -15.27 -5.65
CA VAL A 105 27.92 -16.19 -5.72
C VAL A 105 26.62 -15.47 -5.33
N VAL A 106 26.61 -14.65 -4.29
CA VAL A 106 25.43 -13.89 -3.82
C VAL A 106 24.91 -12.94 -4.91
N TYR A 107 25.78 -12.31 -5.68
CA TYR A 107 25.39 -11.32 -6.70
C TYR A 107 25.20 -11.89 -8.10
N THR A 108 25.67 -13.12 -8.39
CA THR A 108 25.61 -13.69 -9.75
C THR A 108 24.78 -14.95 -9.89
N VAL A 109 24.40 -15.59 -8.79
CA VAL A 109 23.65 -16.84 -8.81
C VAL A 109 22.28 -16.65 -8.19
N LEU A 110 21.22 -17.01 -8.91
CA LEU A 110 19.86 -17.05 -8.36
C LEU A 110 19.73 -18.20 -7.35
N HIS A 111 18.91 -17.97 -6.32
CA HIS A 111 18.68 -18.94 -5.25
C HIS A 111 19.94 -19.34 -4.49
N ALA A 112 20.86 -18.39 -4.32
CA ALA A 112 22.07 -18.54 -3.52
C ALA A 112 22.02 -17.58 -2.32
N GLY A 113 22.36 -18.08 -1.12
CA GLY A 113 22.41 -17.24 0.08
C GLY A 113 22.51 -18.05 1.37
N GLY A 114 22.94 -17.41 2.45
CA GLY A 114 23.09 -18.00 3.79
C GLY A 114 21.76 -18.19 4.56
N LYS A 115 20.61 -17.93 3.92
CA LYS A 115 19.28 -17.92 4.56
C LYS A 115 18.49 -19.23 4.34
N PHE A 116 19.04 -20.20 3.61
CA PHE A 116 18.45 -21.52 3.33
C PHE A 116 18.78 -22.58 4.40
N GLY A 117 18.45 -22.33 5.67
CA GLY A 117 18.56 -23.35 6.74
C GLY A 117 19.95 -23.56 7.32
N GLY A 118 20.89 -22.68 7.08
CA GLY A 118 22.30 -22.81 7.50
C GLY A 118 22.69 -22.09 8.80
N GLY A 119 21.83 -21.99 9.80
CA GLY A 119 22.23 -21.51 11.15
C GLY A 119 22.66 -20.04 11.28
N GLY A 120 22.84 -19.31 10.19
CA GLY A 120 23.28 -17.90 10.18
C GLY A 120 22.17 -16.89 10.49
N TYR A 121 20.93 -17.23 10.15
CA TYR A 121 19.75 -16.40 10.37
C TYR A 121 18.59 -17.28 10.82
N LYS A 122 18.03 -17.01 11.99
CA LYS A 122 16.83 -17.70 12.49
C LYS A 122 15.54 -17.11 11.89
N VAL A 123 15.54 -15.81 11.68
CA VAL A 123 14.44 -15.05 11.10
C VAL A 123 15.02 -14.18 9.99
N SER A 124 14.38 -14.14 8.84
CA SER A 124 14.83 -13.31 7.72
C SER A 124 13.64 -12.93 6.84
N GLY A 125 13.67 -11.72 6.27
CA GLY A 125 12.73 -11.25 5.25
C GLY A 125 13.11 -11.75 3.84
N GLY A 126 14.40 -11.95 3.61
CA GLY A 126 14.96 -12.45 2.35
C GLY A 126 14.92 -13.97 2.24
N LEU A 127 13.78 -14.54 1.84
CA LEU A 127 13.55 -16.00 1.81
C LEU A 127 14.01 -16.70 0.52
N HIS A 128 14.07 -15.98 -0.59
CA HIS A 128 14.25 -16.60 -1.92
C HIS A 128 15.71 -16.63 -2.40
N GLY A 129 16.62 -15.91 -1.72
CA GLY A 129 18.03 -15.84 -2.11
C GLY A 129 18.25 -15.25 -3.51
N VAL A 130 17.42 -14.28 -3.91
CA VAL A 130 17.48 -13.68 -5.24
C VAL A 130 17.66 -12.17 -5.21
N GLY A 131 17.38 -11.47 -4.10
CA GLY A 131 17.33 -10.01 -4.05
C GLY A 131 18.59 -9.34 -4.56
N ALA A 132 19.75 -9.67 -4.02
CA ALA A 132 21.03 -9.06 -4.42
C ALA A 132 21.36 -9.33 -5.89
N SER A 133 21.14 -10.55 -6.38
CA SER A 133 21.39 -10.92 -7.78
C SER A 133 20.41 -10.27 -8.76
N VAL A 134 19.15 -10.06 -8.34
CA VAL A 134 18.13 -9.33 -9.11
C VAL A 134 18.52 -7.85 -9.22
N VAL A 135 18.94 -7.21 -8.12
CA VAL A 135 19.41 -5.81 -8.18
C VAL A 135 20.62 -5.69 -9.10
N ASN A 136 21.57 -6.61 -9.04
CA ASN A 136 22.71 -6.63 -9.95
C ASN A 136 22.26 -6.78 -11.42
N ALA A 137 21.38 -7.72 -11.72
CA ALA A 137 20.87 -7.94 -13.08
C ALA A 137 20.16 -6.72 -13.67
N LEU A 138 19.46 -5.94 -12.85
CA LEU A 138 18.64 -4.79 -13.27
C LEU A 138 19.36 -3.44 -13.09
N SER A 139 20.66 -3.47 -12.75
CA SER A 139 21.51 -2.28 -12.65
C SER A 139 22.40 -2.12 -13.87
N GLU A 140 22.57 -0.88 -14.34
CA GLU A 140 23.56 -0.51 -15.34
C GLU A 140 24.96 -0.85 -14.82
N TRP A 141 25.23 -0.51 -13.55
CA TRP A 141 26.40 -0.95 -12.83
C TRP A 141 26.08 -1.07 -11.33
N LEU A 142 26.85 -1.91 -10.64
CA LEU A 142 26.76 -2.14 -9.21
C LEU A 142 28.16 -2.36 -8.63
N THR A 143 28.44 -1.70 -7.51
CA THR A 143 29.69 -1.87 -6.74
C THR A 143 29.35 -2.33 -5.34
N VAL A 144 30.03 -3.35 -4.87
CA VAL A 144 29.93 -3.84 -3.49
C VAL A 144 31.27 -3.71 -2.81
N GLN A 145 31.27 -3.09 -1.63
CA GLN A 145 32.40 -3.08 -0.71
C GLN A 145 32.01 -3.83 0.56
N VAL A 146 32.86 -4.76 0.97
CA VAL A 146 32.69 -5.54 2.20
C VAL A 146 33.82 -5.25 3.15
N HIS A 147 33.49 -4.76 4.33
CA HIS A 147 34.40 -4.51 5.44
C HIS A 147 34.39 -5.75 6.34
N ARG A 148 35.47 -6.54 6.28
CA ARG A 148 35.57 -7.81 7.00
C ARG A 148 37.01 -8.23 7.21
N ASP A 149 37.30 -8.85 8.36
CA ASP A 149 38.62 -9.41 8.71
C ASP A 149 39.77 -8.40 8.57
N GLY A 150 39.49 -7.13 8.92
CA GLY A 150 40.49 -6.03 8.88
C GLY A 150 40.74 -5.47 7.48
N LYS A 151 39.98 -5.90 6.45
CA LYS A 151 40.17 -5.50 5.05
C LYS A 151 38.89 -5.01 4.42
N ILE A 152 39.06 -4.18 3.39
CA ILE A 152 37.96 -3.75 2.50
C ILE A 152 38.10 -4.51 1.19
N TYR A 153 37.13 -5.37 0.91
CA TYR A 153 37.02 -6.10 -0.35
C TYR A 153 36.05 -5.35 -1.27
N GLU A 154 36.41 -5.19 -2.53
CA GLU A 154 35.56 -4.56 -3.53
C GLU A 154 35.35 -5.48 -4.73
N MET A 155 34.13 -5.47 -5.27
CA MET A 155 33.77 -6.17 -6.49
C MET A 155 32.80 -5.32 -7.30
N LYS A 156 32.94 -5.32 -8.64
CA LYS A 156 32.11 -4.51 -9.52
C LYS A 156 31.42 -5.34 -10.58
N PHE A 157 30.20 -4.89 -10.91
CA PHE A 157 29.33 -5.57 -11.87
C PHE A 157 28.68 -4.55 -12.83
N SER A 158 28.28 -5.05 -13.98
CA SER A 158 27.44 -4.34 -14.94
C SER A 158 26.41 -5.29 -15.55
N ARG A 159 25.13 -4.94 -15.42
CA ARG A 159 24.01 -5.71 -16.00
C ARG A 159 24.06 -7.21 -15.65
N GLY A 160 24.43 -7.52 -14.40
CA GLY A 160 24.55 -8.88 -13.91
C GLY A 160 25.90 -9.57 -14.16
N HIS A 161 26.78 -8.98 -14.94
CA HIS A 161 28.10 -9.53 -15.24
C HIS A 161 29.20 -8.91 -14.40
N ILE A 162 30.22 -9.69 -14.05
CA ILE A 162 31.40 -9.21 -13.33
C ILE A 162 32.22 -8.33 -14.29
N THR A 163 32.55 -7.11 -13.86
CA THR A 163 33.46 -6.21 -14.58
C THR A 163 34.81 -6.10 -13.91
N GLU A 164 34.85 -6.20 -12.58
CA GLU A 164 36.08 -6.28 -11.80
C GLU A 164 35.92 -7.38 -10.75
N GLU A 165 36.85 -8.34 -10.74
CA GLU A 165 36.90 -9.41 -9.74
C GLU A 165 37.16 -8.85 -8.34
N MET A 166 36.85 -9.66 -7.32
CA MET A 166 37.03 -9.26 -5.94
C MET A 166 38.52 -8.95 -5.63
N THR A 167 38.79 -7.73 -5.19
CA THR A 167 40.12 -7.25 -4.80
C THR A 167 40.09 -6.59 -3.43
N VAL A 168 41.21 -6.55 -2.75
CA VAL A 168 41.40 -5.79 -1.51
C VAL A 168 41.82 -4.36 -1.87
N VAL A 169 40.96 -3.40 -1.51
CA VAL A 169 41.16 -1.97 -1.83
C VAL A 169 41.60 -1.12 -0.63
N GLY A 170 41.58 -1.70 0.58
CA GLY A 170 41.97 -0.97 1.79
C GLY A 170 41.95 -1.83 3.07
N GLU A 171 42.24 -1.19 4.18
CA GLU A 171 42.14 -1.75 5.54
C GLU A 171 40.97 -1.06 6.29
N THR A 172 40.39 -1.74 7.26
CA THR A 172 39.27 -1.25 8.06
C THR A 172 39.34 -1.76 9.49
N ASP A 173 38.80 -1.01 10.43
CA ASP A 173 38.68 -1.36 11.84
C ASP A 173 37.23 -1.74 12.23
N HIS A 174 36.31 -1.72 11.27
CA HIS A 174 34.88 -2.06 11.44
C HIS A 174 34.43 -3.11 10.43
N THR A 175 33.24 -3.65 10.64
CA THR A 175 32.57 -4.57 9.72
C THR A 175 31.36 -3.91 9.07
N GLY A 176 30.91 -4.45 7.93
CA GLY A 176 29.70 -3.99 7.26
C GLY A 176 29.73 -4.23 5.76
N THR A 177 28.65 -3.82 5.10
CA THR A 177 28.54 -3.88 3.65
C THR A 177 28.11 -2.52 3.10
N THR A 178 28.73 -2.09 2.00
CA THR A 178 28.32 -0.93 1.22
C THR A 178 27.97 -1.38 -0.18
N VAL A 179 26.74 -1.12 -0.60
CA VAL A 179 26.27 -1.41 -1.96
C VAL A 179 25.89 -0.11 -2.64
N THR A 180 26.52 0.19 -3.77
CA THR A 180 26.17 1.33 -4.61
C THR A 180 25.78 0.83 -5.99
N PHE A 181 24.63 1.28 -6.49
CA PHE A 181 24.13 0.84 -7.80
C PHE A 181 23.37 1.93 -8.53
N LYS A 182 23.35 1.80 -9.84
CA LYS A 182 22.56 2.63 -10.75
C LYS A 182 21.57 1.76 -11.49
N PRO A 183 20.26 2.03 -11.44
CA PRO A 183 19.27 1.27 -12.19
C PRO A 183 19.53 1.39 -13.69
N ASP A 184 19.29 0.29 -14.42
CA ASP A 184 19.47 0.27 -15.88
C ASP A 184 18.28 0.91 -16.60
N PRO A 185 18.46 2.03 -17.33
CA PRO A 185 17.38 2.71 -18.03
C PRO A 185 16.78 1.87 -19.17
N GLU A 186 17.41 0.78 -19.59
CA GLU A 186 16.81 -0.18 -20.53
C GLU A 186 15.74 -1.06 -19.87
N MET A 187 15.72 -1.15 -18.54
CA MET A 187 14.83 -2.02 -17.78
C MET A 187 13.63 -1.29 -17.18
N PHE A 188 13.76 0.00 -16.88
CA PHE A 188 12.74 0.78 -16.18
C PHE A 188 12.16 1.88 -17.05
N GLU A 189 10.87 2.17 -16.86
CA GLU A 189 10.17 3.28 -17.52
C GLU A 189 10.71 4.65 -17.09
N ASP A 190 11.13 4.74 -15.81
CA ASP A 190 11.76 5.90 -15.20
C ASP A 190 12.81 5.40 -14.18
N THR A 191 13.92 6.12 -14.04
CA THR A 191 14.99 5.80 -13.09
C THR A 191 15.12 6.83 -11.98
N VAL A 192 14.18 7.78 -11.86
CA VAL A 192 14.18 8.82 -10.83
C VAL A 192 13.56 8.30 -9.53
N TYR A 193 14.36 8.29 -8.47
CA TYR A 193 13.88 7.88 -7.14
C TYR A 193 13.04 8.96 -6.46
N ASN A 194 11.96 8.53 -5.80
CA ASN A 194 11.18 9.40 -4.93
C ASN A 194 11.66 9.23 -3.47
N TYR A 195 12.19 10.32 -2.89
CA TYR A 195 12.69 10.31 -1.51
C TYR A 195 11.60 9.99 -0.50
N ASP A 196 10.41 10.59 -0.61
CA ASP A 196 9.32 10.38 0.36
C ASP A 196 8.87 8.92 0.41
N THR A 197 8.87 8.24 -0.73
CA THR A 197 8.55 6.81 -0.83
C THR A 197 9.58 5.96 -0.08
N LEU A 198 10.88 6.20 -0.32
CA LEU A 198 11.95 5.50 0.38
C LEU A 198 11.96 5.84 1.87
N HIS A 199 11.86 7.11 2.21
CA HIS A 199 11.84 7.60 3.58
C HIS A 199 10.68 7.00 4.40
N THR A 200 9.48 6.90 3.80
CA THR A 200 8.33 6.28 4.45
C THR A 200 8.61 4.81 4.77
N ARG A 201 9.16 4.06 3.83
CA ARG A 201 9.52 2.66 4.04
C ARG A 201 10.62 2.50 5.11
N MET A 202 11.65 3.33 5.07
CA MET A 202 12.73 3.30 6.06
C MET A 202 12.23 3.65 7.47
N ARG A 203 11.24 4.54 7.58
CA ARG A 203 10.60 4.84 8.85
C ARG A 203 9.84 3.63 9.41
N GLU A 204 9.12 2.90 8.58
CA GLU A 204 8.47 1.65 8.99
C GLU A 204 9.49 0.66 9.52
N GLU A 205 10.61 0.46 8.81
CA GLU A 205 11.69 -0.42 9.25
C GLU A 205 12.31 0.01 10.58
N ALA A 206 12.52 1.31 10.78
CA ALA A 206 13.04 1.82 12.04
C ALA A 206 12.08 1.59 13.22
N PHE A 207 10.76 1.69 13.01
CA PHE A 207 9.76 1.35 14.03
C PHE A 207 9.68 -0.16 14.32
N LEU A 208 9.83 -1.01 13.29
CA LEU A 208 9.76 -2.47 13.45
C LEU A 208 10.99 -3.05 14.16
N ASN A 209 12.10 -2.33 14.18
CA ASN A 209 13.36 -2.74 14.77
C ASN A 209 13.79 -1.75 15.85
N ALA A 210 13.24 -1.89 17.05
CA ALA A 210 13.52 -0.99 18.16
C ALA A 210 15.04 -0.82 18.40
N GLY A 211 15.51 0.43 18.45
CA GLY A 211 16.91 0.77 18.64
C GLY A 211 17.79 0.73 17.39
N LEU A 212 17.28 0.25 16.24
CA LEU A 212 17.98 0.34 14.97
C LEU A 212 17.93 1.78 14.45
N ARG A 213 19.10 2.33 14.10
CA ARG A 213 19.20 3.64 13.47
C ARG A 213 19.18 3.50 11.95
N ILE A 214 18.25 4.20 11.30
CA ILE A 214 18.21 4.29 9.84
C ILE A 214 18.31 5.75 9.44
N ARG A 215 19.33 6.09 8.66
CA ARG A 215 19.52 7.42 8.08
C ARG A 215 19.13 7.40 6.62
N THR A 216 18.31 8.37 6.21
CA THR A 216 17.95 8.59 4.80
C THR A 216 18.52 9.93 4.34
N VAL A 217 19.21 9.94 3.22
CA VAL A 217 19.86 11.14 2.68
C VAL A 217 19.55 11.28 1.19
N ASP A 218 19.12 12.44 0.76
CA ASP A 218 19.05 12.81 -0.65
C ASP A 218 20.14 13.87 -0.94
N LYS A 219 21.08 13.55 -1.81
CA LYS A 219 22.18 14.44 -2.21
C LYS A 219 21.98 15.06 -3.58
N ARG A 220 20.81 14.90 -4.19
CA ARG A 220 20.54 15.49 -5.50
C ARG A 220 20.45 17.01 -5.39
N PRO A 221 21.10 17.77 -6.29
CA PRO A 221 21.08 19.23 -6.25
C PRO A 221 19.66 19.82 -6.29
N GLY A 222 19.35 20.68 -5.29
CA GLY A 222 18.05 21.31 -5.13
C GLY A 222 16.95 20.43 -4.50
N GLN A 223 17.29 19.22 -4.07
CA GLN A 223 16.40 18.28 -3.34
C GLN A 223 17.04 17.77 -2.06
N GLU A 224 18.12 18.41 -1.60
CA GLU A 224 18.91 17.94 -0.46
C GLU A 224 18.05 17.86 0.81
N GLN A 225 18.00 16.70 1.41
CA GLN A 225 17.32 16.44 2.67
C GLN A 225 17.92 15.23 3.37
N GLU A 226 17.82 15.23 4.69
CA GLU A 226 18.33 14.18 5.55
C GLU A 226 17.38 13.95 6.73
N ASP A 227 17.19 12.70 7.12
CA ASP A 227 16.50 12.32 8.35
C ASP A 227 17.22 11.15 9.03
N ASN A 228 17.18 11.16 10.37
CA ASN A 228 17.82 10.15 11.21
C ASN A 228 16.78 9.55 12.15
N MET A 229 16.35 8.35 11.87
CA MET A 229 15.27 7.66 12.52
C MET A 229 15.80 6.56 13.44
N CYS A 230 15.43 6.62 14.73
CA CYS A 230 15.71 5.59 15.72
C CYS A 230 14.62 5.62 16.77
N PHE A 231 13.87 4.53 16.92
CA PHE A 231 12.67 4.45 17.76
C PHE A 231 12.82 3.33 18.79
N GLU A 232 13.07 3.71 20.05
CA GLU A 232 13.25 2.75 21.15
C GLU A 232 11.93 2.07 21.56
N GLY A 233 10.80 2.76 21.34
CA GLY A 233 9.46 2.25 21.65
C GLY A 233 8.91 1.23 20.65
N GLY A 234 9.60 1.00 19.52
CA GLY A 234 9.22 0.02 18.51
C GLY A 234 7.80 0.25 17.98
N ILE A 235 7.03 -0.83 17.80
CA ILE A 235 5.67 -0.75 17.24
C ILE A 235 4.67 0.02 18.14
N ARG A 236 4.95 0.21 19.43
CA ARG A 236 4.14 1.09 20.30
C ARG A 236 4.26 2.55 19.85
N GLU A 237 5.49 2.98 19.62
CA GLU A 237 5.79 4.33 19.14
C GLU A 237 5.25 4.53 17.72
N PHE A 238 5.27 3.48 16.90
CA PHE A 238 4.67 3.50 15.58
C PHE A 238 3.15 3.80 15.62
N VAL A 239 2.41 3.13 16.50
CA VAL A 239 0.97 3.41 16.70
C VAL A 239 0.75 4.83 17.19
N THR A 240 1.57 5.32 18.11
CA THR A 240 1.53 6.72 18.57
C THR A 240 1.77 7.70 17.44
N TRP A 241 2.74 7.42 16.58
CA TRP A 241 3.05 8.23 15.40
C TRP A 241 1.89 8.24 14.39
N LEU A 242 1.29 7.08 14.10
CA LEU A 242 0.12 6.95 13.22
C LEU A 242 -1.11 7.72 13.73
N ASN A 243 -1.22 7.88 15.04
CA ASN A 243 -2.30 8.63 15.70
C ASN A 243 -1.98 10.10 15.98
N LYS A 244 -0.80 10.61 15.59
CA LYS A 244 -0.36 11.98 15.88
C LYS A 244 -1.35 13.08 15.49
N SER A 245 -2.14 12.84 14.44
CA SER A 245 -3.17 13.79 13.94
C SER A 245 -4.60 13.42 14.34
N LYS A 246 -4.78 12.47 15.26
CA LYS A 246 -6.07 11.94 15.71
C LYS A 246 -6.19 12.07 17.22
N ASP A 247 -7.41 12.20 17.73
CA ASP A 247 -7.65 12.22 19.16
C ASP A 247 -7.80 10.79 19.69
N ALA A 248 -6.81 10.34 20.48
CA ALA A 248 -6.84 9.01 21.06
C ALA A 248 -7.94 8.90 22.14
N LEU A 249 -8.70 7.81 22.14
CA LEU A 249 -9.76 7.56 23.12
C LEU A 249 -9.22 7.17 24.50
N HIS A 250 -8.01 6.61 24.55
CA HIS A 250 -7.33 6.22 25.78
C HIS A 250 -5.83 6.54 25.66
N PRO A 251 -5.16 6.91 26.78
CA PRO A 251 -3.79 7.43 26.73
C PRO A 251 -2.76 6.37 26.30
N ASP A 252 -2.93 5.13 26.77
CA ASP A 252 -1.93 4.08 26.61
C ASP A 252 -2.15 3.29 25.33
N VAL A 253 -1.05 3.02 24.61
CA VAL A 253 -1.05 2.05 23.51
C VAL A 253 -1.11 0.64 24.09
N ILE A 254 -2.11 -0.13 23.72
CA ILE A 254 -2.27 -1.53 24.12
C ILE A 254 -1.21 -2.35 23.40
N TYR A 255 -0.33 -3.00 24.12
CA TYR A 255 0.75 -3.81 23.58
C TYR A 255 0.65 -5.25 24.05
N MET A 256 0.74 -6.15 23.12
CA MET A 256 0.64 -7.59 23.34
C MET A 256 1.77 -8.29 22.60
N SER A 257 2.49 -9.18 23.28
CA SER A 257 3.56 -9.95 22.66
C SER A 257 3.62 -11.36 23.22
N GLY A 258 4.11 -12.29 22.44
CA GLY A 258 4.30 -13.67 22.87
C GLY A 258 5.05 -14.50 21.83
N MET A 259 5.45 -15.70 22.27
CA MET A 259 6.22 -16.64 21.46
C MET A 259 5.59 -18.03 21.53
N LYS A 260 5.77 -18.81 20.45
CA LYS A 260 5.48 -20.24 20.42
C LYS A 260 6.50 -20.93 19.51
N GLY A 261 7.38 -21.75 20.10
CA GLY A 261 8.55 -22.27 19.40
C GLY A 261 9.47 -21.11 18.98
N ASP A 262 9.87 -21.09 17.73
CA ASP A 262 10.70 -20.03 17.16
C ASP A 262 9.89 -18.88 16.55
N SER A 263 8.56 -18.93 16.58
CA SER A 263 7.69 -17.88 16.08
C SER A 263 7.32 -16.90 17.19
N MET A 264 7.40 -15.60 16.89
CA MET A 264 7.06 -14.49 17.77
C MET A 264 5.96 -13.64 17.12
N ALA A 265 5.08 -13.09 17.91
CA ALA A 265 4.13 -12.07 17.46
C ALA A 265 4.08 -10.92 18.46
N GLU A 266 4.01 -9.72 17.92
CA GLU A 266 3.82 -8.46 18.61
C GLU A 266 2.65 -7.71 17.97
N VAL A 267 1.80 -7.17 18.79
CA VAL A 267 0.66 -6.35 18.36
C VAL A 267 0.61 -5.10 19.24
N ALA A 268 0.58 -3.95 18.62
CA ALA A 268 0.32 -2.68 19.28
C ALA A 268 -0.94 -2.05 18.68
N MET A 269 -1.84 -1.54 19.53
CA MET A 269 -3.07 -0.92 19.06
C MET A 269 -3.57 0.20 19.97
N GLN A 270 -4.30 1.14 19.38
CA GLN A 270 -4.96 2.23 20.09
C GLN A 270 -6.19 2.68 19.32
N TYR A 271 -7.25 3.01 20.04
CA TYR A 271 -8.47 3.59 19.45
C TYR A 271 -8.41 5.10 19.42
N ASN A 272 -8.98 5.69 18.39
CA ASN A 272 -9.09 7.14 18.19
C ASN A 272 -10.53 7.53 17.82
N ASP A 273 -10.77 8.83 17.71
CA ASP A 273 -12.07 9.42 17.40
C ASP A 273 -12.52 9.20 15.94
N GLY A 274 -11.61 8.76 15.05
CA GLY A 274 -11.89 8.51 13.63
C GLY A 274 -12.86 7.36 13.39
N TYR A 275 -13.27 7.17 12.15
CA TYR A 275 -14.22 6.14 11.73
C TYR A 275 -13.58 5.03 10.89
N ASN A 276 -12.38 5.25 10.39
CA ASN A 276 -11.66 4.29 9.56
C ASN A 276 -10.72 3.43 10.42
N GLU A 277 -10.56 2.16 10.05
CA GLU A 277 -9.51 1.33 10.59
C GLU A 277 -8.18 1.61 9.87
N THR A 278 -7.08 1.54 10.61
CA THR A 278 -5.72 1.56 10.08
C THR A 278 -5.00 0.35 10.66
N ILE A 279 -4.83 -0.70 9.88
CA ILE A 279 -4.10 -1.90 10.29
C ILE A 279 -2.91 -2.06 9.36
N LEU A 280 -1.71 -2.04 9.93
CA LEU A 280 -0.47 -2.35 9.23
C LEU A 280 0.03 -3.69 9.74
N SER A 281 0.24 -4.64 8.82
CA SER A 281 0.68 -5.98 9.17
C SER A 281 1.99 -6.33 8.48
N PHE A 282 2.90 -6.97 9.25
CA PHE A 282 4.25 -7.28 8.83
C PHE A 282 4.61 -8.72 9.20
N ALA A 283 5.35 -9.40 8.33
CA ALA A 283 5.92 -10.71 8.58
C ALA A 283 7.41 -10.68 8.24
N ASN A 284 8.28 -10.95 9.22
CA ASN A 284 9.74 -10.80 9.12
C ASN A 284 10.12 -9.41 8.55
N ASN A 285 9.49 -8.36 9.07
CA ASN A 285 9.58 -6.96 8.65
C ASN A 285 9.03 -6.65 7.24
N VAL A 286 8.63 -7.63 6.46
CA VAL A 286 8.01 -7.40 5.16
C VAL A 286 6.57 -6.94 5.35
N HIS A 287 6.22 -5.79 4.79
CA HIS A 287 4.84 -5.29 4.80
C HIS A 287 3.93 -6.20 3.99
N THR A 288 2.79 -6.58 4.56
CA THR A 288 1.78 -7.43 3.92
C THR A 288 0.50 -6.63 3.67
N PRO A 289 0.43 -5.83 2.59
CA PRO A 289 -0.72 -4.94 2.34
C PRO A 289 -2.04 -5.67 2.11
N GLU A 290 -2.00 -6.93 1.69
CA GLU A 290 -3.17 -7.78 1.57
C GLU A 290 -3.46 -8.60 2.84
N GLY A 291 -2.73 -8.31 3.94
CA GLY A 291 -2.88 -8.98 5.21
C GLY A 291 -2.36 -10.42 5.21
N GLY A 292 -3.17 -11.35 5.71
CA GLY A 292 -2.85 -12.76 5.81
C GLY A 292 -3.23 -13.36 7.15
N MET A 293 -2.70 -14.55 7.45
CA MET A 293 -3.10 -15.35 8.61
C MET A 293 -2.88 -14.64 9.96
N HIS A 294 -1.85 -13.78 10.08
CA HIS A 294 -1.60 -13.01 11.31
C HIS A 294 -2.69 -11.96 11.54
N GLU A 295 -3.10 -11.25 10.50
CA GLU A 295 -4.18 -10.26 10.56
C GLU A 295 -5.55 -10.92 10.81
N GLU A 296 -5.82 -12.06 10.17
CA GLU A 296 -7.03 -12.85 10.44
C GLU A 296 -7.09 -13.30 11.91
N GLY A 297 -5.97 -13.77 12.46
CA GLY A 297 -5.85 -14.14 13.87
C GLY A 297 -6.19 -12.98 14.80
N PHE A 298 -5.63 -11.81 14.53
CA PHE A 298 -5.92 -10.57 15.27
C PHE A 298 -7.39 -10.16 15.18
N LYS A 299 -7.94 -10.04 13.96
CA LYS A 299 -9.34 -9.61 13.74
C LYS A 299 -10.34 -10.53 14.44
N ARG A 300 -10.07 -11.84 14.41
CA ARG A 300 -10.89 -12.84 15.11
C ARG A 300 -10.82 -12.70 16.62
N ALA A 301 -9.61 -12.59 17.17
CA ALA A 301 -9.39 -12.45 18.62
C ALA A 301 -10.04 -11.17 19.16
N LEU A 302 -9.78 -10.04 18.51
CA LEU A 302 -10.36 -8.74 18.87
C LEU A 302 -11.88 -8.81 18.97
N THR A 303 -12.53 -9.33 17.93
CA THR A 303 -13.99 -9.45 17.87
C THR A 303 -14.53 -10.35 18.99
N ASN A 304 -13.89 -11.48 19.25
CA ASN A 304 -14.33 -12.43 20.28
C ASN A 304 -14.17 -11.84 21.69
N VAL A 305 -13.01 -11.23 21.97
CA VAL A 305 -12.71 -10.67 23.29
C VAL A 305 -13.65 -9.51 23.61
N LEU A 306 -13.86 -8.57 22.66
CA LEU A 306 -14.76 -7.44 22.90
C LEU A 306 -16.21 -7.88 23.11
N ASN A 307 -16.70 -8.88 22.37
CA ASN A 307 -18.03 -9.44 22.58
C ASN A 307 -18.15 -10.13 23.96
N ALA A 308 -17.13 -10.91 24.36
CA ALA A 308 -17.11 -11.58 25.67
C ALA A 308 -17.06 -10.55 26.82
N TYR A 309 -16.17 -9.58 26.72
CA TYR A 309 -16.02 -8.53 27.71
C TYR A 309 -17.29 -7.66 27.82
N GLY A 310 -17.92 -7.30 26.69
CA GLY A 310 -19.16 -6.53 26.66
C GLY A 310 -20.32 -7.24 27.40
N ARG A 311 -20.45 -8.57 27.27
CA ARG A 311 -21.41 -9.38 28.05
C ARG A 311 -21.05 -9.43 29.53
N LYS A 312 -19.77 -9.63 29.84
CA LYS A 312 -19.26 -9.68 31.22
C LYS A 312 -19.60 -8.42 32.01
N ILE A 313 -19.43 -7.24 31.39
CA ILE A 313 -19.74 -5.96 32.04
C ILE A 313 -21.18 -5.47 31.78
N LYS A 314 -22.03 -6.31 31.16
CA LYS A 314 -23.46 -6.05 30.88
C LYS A 314 -23.73 -4.85 29.96
N MET A 315 -22.79 -4.49 29.09
CA MET A 315 -22.99 -3.51 28.01
C MET A 315 -23.60 -4.15 26.76
N LEU A 316 -23.48 -5.47 26.61
CA LEU A 316 -24.12 -6.31 25.62
C LEU A 316 -25.04 -7.31 26.30
N LYS A 317 -26.19 -7.59 25.69
CA LYS A 317 -27.05 -8.72 26.08
C LYS A 317 -26.48 -10.03 25.53
N ASP A 318 -26.96 -11.14 26.02
CA ASP A 318 -26.47 -12.47 25.63
C ASP A 318 -26.72 -12.78 24.15
N ASP A 319 -27.81 -12.25 23.58
CA ASP A 319 -28.22 -12.39 22.19
C ASP A 319 -27.65 -11.31 21.27
N GLU A 320 -27.09 -10.23 21.82
CA GLU A 320 -26.46 -9.15 21.06
C GLU A 320 -25.03 -9.50 20.66
N LYS A 321 -24.61 -9.08 19.47
CA LYS A 321 -23.27 -9.29 18.94
C LYS A 321 -22.81 -8.07 18.14
N ILE A 322 -21.59 -7.61 18.44
CA ILE A 322 -20.89 -6.59 17.66
C ILE A 322 -20.13 -7.31 16.54
N SER A 323 -20.22 -6.78 15.31
CA SER A 323 -19.47 -7.31 14.17
C SER A 323 -17.98 -7.00 14.27
N GLY A 324 -17.15 -7.74 13.51
CA GLY A 324 -15.73 -7.45 13.46
C GLY A 324 -15.42 -6.06 12.90
N GLU A 325 -16.20 -5.58 11.95
CA GLU A 325 -16.10 -4.24 11.37
C GLU A 325 -16.38 -3.16 12.44
N ASP A 326 -17.47 -3.31 13.21
CA ASP A 326 -17.81 -2.39 14.27
C ASP A 326 -16.72 -2.33 15.38
N CYS A 327 -16.09 -3.50 15.67
CA CYS A 327 -14.97 -3.59 16.62
C CYS A 327 -13.72 -2.86 16.15
N ARG A 328 -13.57 -2.58 14.85
CA ARG A 328 -12.39 -1.94 14.28
C ARG A 328 -12.59 -0.48 13.90
N GLU A 329 -13.79 0.09 14.07
CA GLU A 329 -14.01 1.53 13.83
C GLU A 329 -13.11 2.38 14.73
N GLY A 330 -12.28 3.23 14.11
CA GLY A 330 -11.33 4.10 14.81
C GLY A 330 -10.11 3.36 15.39
N LEU A 331 -9.86 2.12 14.97
CA LEU A 331 -8.69 1.36 15.40
C LEU A 331 -7.45 1.73 14.58
N THR A 332 -6.36 2.01 15.26
CA THR A 332 -5.00 1.99 14.70
C THR A 332 -4.24 0.82 15.30
N CYS A 333 -3.71 -0.06 14.46
CA CYS A 333 -3.05 -1.29 14.88
C CYS A 333 -1.83 -1.58 14.01
N VAL A 334 -0.75 -2.04 14.64
CA VAL A 334 0.44 -2.60 13.99
C VAL A 334 0.62 -4.02 14.47
N ILE A 335 0.75 -4.95 13.54
CA ILE A 335 0.95 -6.38 13.78
C ILE A 335 2.30 -6.77 13.19
N SER A 336 3.22 -7.26 13.99
CA SER A 336 4.52 -7.74 13.56
C SER A 336 4.69 -9.20 13.98
N VAL A 337 4.97 -10.08 13.02
CA VAL A 337 5.28 -11.49 13.32
C VAL A 337 6.65 -11.84 12.78
N LYS A 338 7.38 -12.65 13.54
CA LYS A 338 8.71 -13.16 13.19
C LYS A 338 8.65 -14.69 13.22
N LEU A 339 9.03 -15.32 12.12
CA LEU A 339 8.98 -16.78 11.97
C LEU A 339 10.12 -17.26 11.05
N THR A 340 10.55 -18.50 11.26
CA THR A 340 11.69 -19.09 10.54
C THR A 340 11.38 -19.48 9.10
N ASP A 341 10.14 -19.88 8.82
CA ASP A 341 9.69 -20.32 7.49
C ASP A 341 8.42 -19.57 7.09
N ALA A 342 8.61 -18.33 6.63
CA ALA A 342 7.51 -17.50 6.18
C ALA A 342 7.07 -17.91 4.77
N GLN A 343 5.77 -18.22 4.63
CA GLN A 343 5.14 -18.59 3.37
C GLN A 343 4.26 -17.43 2.90
N PHE A 344 4.62 -16.81 1.80
CA PHE A 344 3.86 -15.72 1.20
C PHE A 344 3.12 -16.16 -0.05
N GLU A 345 1.96 -15.54 -0.29
CA GLU A 345 1.29 -15.65 -1.57
C GLU A 345 1.97 -14.71 -2.58
N GLY A 346 2.68 -15.30 -3.57
CA GLY A 346 3.37 -14.57 -4.63
C GLY A 346 4.74 -13.96 -4.24
N GLN A 347 5.48 -13.53 -5.27
CA GLN A 347 6.83 -12.98 -5.13
C GLN A 347 6.86 -11.61 -4.44
N THR A 348 5.82 -10.82 -4.57
CA THR A 348 5.69 -9.50 -3.92
C THR A 348 5.48 -9.57 -2.41
N LYS A 349 5.34 -10.78 -1.85
CA LYS A 349 5.17 -11.05 -0.42
C LYS A 349 3.98 -10.29 0.21
N ALA A 350 2.94 -9.98 -0.58
CA ALA A 350 1.83 -9.12 -0.18
C ALA A 350 0.92 -9.73 0.91
N LYS A 351 0.91 -11.07 1.05
CA LYS A 351 0.02 -11.77 1.96
C LYS A 351 0.71 -12.97 2.61
N LEU A 352 0.59 -13.12 3.93
CA LEU A 352 1.16 -14.23 4.69
C LEU A 352 0.20 -15.43 4.73
N GLY A 353 0.69 -16.63 4.32
CA GLY A 353 -0.08 -17.87 4.23
C GLY A 353 -0.02 -18.80 5.44
N ASN A 354 0.93 -18.63 6.36
CA ASN A 354 1.19 -19.53 7.49
C ASN A 354 0.01 -19.67 8.45
N SER A 355 -0.72 -20.78 8.39
CA SER A 355 -1.93 -21.02 9.20
C SER A 355 -1.67 -21.11 10.72
N GLU A 356 -0.48 -21.57 11.14
CA GLU A 356 -0.06 -21.64 12.54
C GLU A 356 0.05 -20.25 13.18
N ILE A 357 0.42 -19.23 12.41
CA ILE A 357 0.53 -17.85 12.87
C ILE A 357 -0.84 -17.26 13.23
N ARG A 358 -1.89 -17.64 12.51
CA ARG A 358 -3.26 -17.27 12.88
C ARG A 358 -3.59 -17.69 14.30
N THR A 359 -3.23 -18.91 14.66
CA THR A 359 -3.49 -19.45 16.00
C THR A 359 -2.63 -18.76 17.05
N LEU A 360 -1.35 -18.52 16.74
CA LEU A 360 -0.42 -17.82 17.64
C LEU A 360 -0.94 -16.41 17.97
N VAL A 361 -1.23 -15.61 16.97
CA VAL A 361 -1.71 -14.22 17.13
C VAL A 361 -3.07 -14.23 17.86
N ASN A 362 -4.00 -15.10 17.45
CA ASN A 362 -5.30 -15.23 18.12
C ASN A 362 -5.16 -15.50 19.62
N ASN A 363 -4.27 -16.41 20.03
CA ASN A 363 -4.09 -16.75 21.43
C ASN A 363 -3.46 -15.61 22.23
N ILE A 364 -2.39 -15.01 21.70
CA ILE A 364 -1.71 -13.87 22.35
C ILE A 364 -2.67 -12.71 22.56
N VAL A 365 -3.39 -12.32 21.49
CA VAL A 365 -4.33 -11.21 21.55
C VAL A 365 -5.50 -11.54 22.49
N SER A 366 -6.06 -12.75 22.44
CA SER A 366 -7.17 -13.11 23.32
C SER A 366 -6.77 -13.04 24.79
N GLU A 367 -5.64 -13.61 25.17
CA GLU A 367 -5.15 -13.61 26.55
C GLU A 367 -4.80 -12.21 27.04
N LYS A 368 -3.95 -11.50 26.28
CA LYS A 368 -3.39 -10.22 26.74
C LYS A 368 -4.41 -9.07 26.69
N LEU A 369 -5.29 -9.08 25.67
CA LEU A 369 -6.35 -8.07 25.59
C LEU A 369 -7.40 -8.25 26.70
N GLU A 370 -7.76 -9.50 27.05
CA GLU A 370 -8.68 -9.75 28.16
C GLU A 370 -8.12 -9.20 29.47
N ILE A 371 -6.84 -9.48 29.76
CA ILE A 371 -6.13 -8.94 30.94
C ILE A 371 -6.16 -7.41 30.94
N PHE A 372 -5.78 -6.79 29.81
CA PHE A 372 -5.76 -5.33 29.69
C PHE A 372 -7.12 -4.69 29.98
N LEU A 373 -8.20 -5.27 29.40
CA LEU A 373 -9.56 -4.73 29.60
C LEU A 373 -10.05 -4.86 31.05
N GLU A 374 -9.60 -5.90 31.75
CA GLU A 374 -9.92 -6.09 33.17
C GLU A 374 -9.14 -5.14 34.08
N GLU A 375 -7.86 -4.92 33.77
CA GLU A 375 -7.00 -3.97 34.49
C GLU A 375 -7.36 -2.49 34.20
N ASN A 376 -7.92 -2.21 33.01
CA ASN A 376 -8.23 -0.85 32.54
C ASN A 376 -9.73 -0.70 32.19
N PRO A 377 -10.65 -0.80 33.16
CA PRO A 377 -12.09 -0.84 32.87
C PRO A 377 -12.64 0.43 32.24
N GLN A 378 -12.00 1.58 32.43
CA GLN A 378 -12.39 2.84 31.77
C GLN A 378 -12.07 2.77 30.27
N ALA A 379 -10.85 2.39 29.88
CA ALA A 379 -10.47 2.21 28.50
C ALA A 379 -11.35 1.14 27.81
N GLY A 380 -11.60 0.00 28.51
CA GLY A 380 -12.48 -1.05 28.02
C GLY A 380 -13.90 -0.56 27.73
N ARG A 381 -14.47 0.27 28.60
CA ARG A 381 -15.80 0.89 28.35
C ARG A 381 -15.78 1.84 27.17
N MET A 382 -14.76 2.69 27.04
CA MET A 382 -14.63 3.63 25.91
C MET A 382 -14.52 2.89 24.57
N ILE A 383 -13.75 1.83 24.52
CA ILE A 383 -13.60 0.96 23.33
C ILE A 383 -14.94 0.32 22.97
N LEU A 384 -15.65 -0.26 23.96
CA LEU A 384 -16.97 -0.85 23.72
C LEU A 384 -18.02 0.17 23.31
N ASP A 385 -18.07 1.36 23.92
CA ASP A 385 -18.98 2.43 23.53
C ASP A 385 -18.76 2.86 22.08
N LYS A 386 -17.49 2.92 21.66
CA LYS A 386 -17.13 3.19 20.26
C LYS A 386 -17.70 2.11 19.35
N ALA A 387 -17.43 0.83 19.63
CA ALA A 387 -17.90 -0.30 18.83
C ALA A 387 -19.44 -0.41 18.81
N LEU A 388 -20.12 -0.20 19.94
CA LEU A 388 -21.59 -0.16 20.02
C LEU A 388 -22.20 0.99 19.22
N THR A 389 -21.52 2.14 19.23
CA THR A 389 -21.96 3.30 18.46
C THR A 389 -21.77 3.07 16.96
N ALA A 390 -20.67 2.42 16.56
CA ALA A 390 -20.44 1.96 15.17
C ALA A 390 -21.53 0.97 14.72
N ASN A 391 -21.83 -0.02 15.55
CA ASN A 391 -22.90 -1.00 15.29
C ASN A 391 -24.26 -0.33 15.06
N ARG A 392 -24.66 0.59 15.95
CA ARG A 392 -25.92 1.34 15.80
C ARG A 392 -25.95 2.18 14.52
N ALA A 393 -24.83 2.82 14.17
CA ALA A 393 -24.72 3.61 12.97
C ALA A 393 -24.82 2.73 11.70
N ARG A 394 -24.13 1.59 11.68
CA ARG A 394 -24.19 0.62 10.58
C ARG A 394 -25.60 0.07 10.40
N GLU A 395 -26.29 -0.32 11.47
CA GLU A 395 -27.68 -0.77 11.41
C GLU A 395 -28.62 0.34 10.93
N ALA A 396 -28.41 1.59 11.33
CA ALA A 396 -29.16 2.74 10.82
C ALA A 396 -28.91 2.97 9.33
N ALA A 397 -27.65 2.89 8.89
CA ALA A 397 -27.27 3.00 7.47
C ALA A 397 -27.91 1.88 6.63
N LYS A 398 -27.93 0.64 7.13
CA LYS A 398 -28.58 -0.49 6.48
C LYS A 398 -30.09 -0.26 6.30
N ARG A 399 -30.77 0.19 7.35
CA ARG A 399 -32.21 0.53 7.28
C ARG A 399 -32.48 1.66 6.29
N ALA A 400 -31.64 2.68 6.26
CA ALA A 400 -31.75 3.79 5.31
C ALA A 400 -31.60 3.29 3.86
N ARG A 401 -30.59 2.46 3.59
CA ARG A 401 -30.40 1.80 2.27
C ARG A 401 -31.61 0.98 1.85
N GLU A 402 -32.11 0.12 2.71
CA GLU A 402 -33.30 -0.70 2.45
C GLU A 402 -34.55 0.16 2.15
N SER A 403 -34.73 1.28 2.86
CA SER A 403 -35.80 2.22 2.63
C SER A 403 -35.72 2.88 1.24
N ILE A 404 -34.52 3.30 0.84
CA ILE A 404 -34.27 3.88 -0.48
C ILE A 404 -34.52 2.82 -1.56
N ARG A 405 -33.99 1.61 -1.41
CA ARG A 405 -34.17 0.50 -2.34
C ARG A 405 -35.66 0.14 -2.55
N ARG A 406 -36.45 0.13 -1.48
CA ARG A 406 -37.90 -0.08 -1.59
C ARG A 406 -38.61 1.03 -2.37
N LYS A 407 -38.21 2.30 -2.16
CA LYS A 407 -38.73 3.44 -2.90
C LYS A 407 -38.37 3.39 -4.39
N THR A 408 -37.14 2.98 -4.71
CA THR A 408 -36.65 2.85 -6.10
C THR A 408 -37.31 1.67 -6.84
N ALA A 409 -37.60 0.56 -6.13
CA ALA A 409 -38.27 -0.61 -6.71
C ALA A 409 -39.79 -0.38 -6.99
N LEU A 410 -40.42 0.56 -6.31
CA LEU A 410 -41.86 0.87 -6.43
C LEU A 410 -42.20 2.01 -7.41
N GLY A 411 -41.20 2.72 -7.91
CA GLY A 411 -41.39 3.76 -8.93
C GLY A 411 -40.00 4.29 -9.30
N GLY A 412 -39.74 4.44 -10.59
CA GLY A 412 -38.45 4.90 -11.09
C GLY A 412 -37.93 6.09 -10.26
N ALA A 413 -36.70 6.02 -9.84
CA ALA A 413 -36.08 7.07 -9.02
C ALA A 413 -36.26 8.41 -9.74
N ALA A 414 -37.04 9.32 -9.15
CA ALA A 414 -37.16 10.67 -9.69
C ALA A 414 -35.75 11.27 -9.77
N MET A 415 -35.37 11.69 -10.97
CA MET A 415 -34.08 12.36 -11.18
C MET A 415 -34.01 13.61 -10.31
N PRO A 416 -32.78 14.02 -9.86
CA PRO A 416 -32.66 15.22 -9.07
C PRO A 416 -33.24 16.43 -9.80
N ASP A 417 -34.09 17.21 -9.13
CA ASP A 417 -34.79 18.35 -9.72
C ASP A 417 -33.84 19.36 -10.41
N LYS A 418 -32.62 19.44 -9.92
CA LYS A 418 -31.60 20.34 -10.46
C LYS A 418 -30.75 19.76 -11.58
N LEU A 419 -30.84 18.46 -11.85
CA LEU A 419 -30.14 17.83 -12.96
C LEU A 419 -30.71 18.34 -14.30
N ARG A 420 -29.83 18.90 -15.12
CA ARG A 420 -30.08 19.20 -16.52
C ARG A 420 -29.50 18.09 -17.36
N ASP A 421 -30.26 17.04 -17.58
CA ASP A 421 -29.79 15.84 -18.27
C ASP A 421 -29.52 16.08 -19.77
N CYS A 422 -28.79 15.18 -20.40
CA CYS A 422 -28.55 15.16 -21.85
C CYS A 422 -29.55 14.23 -22.56
N ASN A 423 -29.58 14.32 -23.88
CA ASN A 423 -30.51 13.55 -24.71
C ASN A 423 -29.97 12.15 -25.08
N GLU A 424 -28.65 11.99 -25.07
CA GLU A 424 -27.96 10.73 -25.36
C GLU A 424 -28.09 9.77 -24.17
N ASN A 425 -28.31 8.49 -24.45
CA ASN A 425 -28.47 7.44 -23.46
C ASN A 425 -27.27 6.48 -23.40
N ASN A 426 -26.35 6.54 -24.39
CA ASN A 426 -25.13 5.72 -24.36
C ASN A 426 -24.12 6.34 -23.40
N PRO A 427 -23.76 5.67 -22.27
CA PRO A 427 -22.85 6.21 -21.27
C PRO A 427 -21.46 6.58 -21.83
N GLU A 428 -20.98 5.86 -22.84
CA GLU A 428 -19.68 6.10 -23.47
C GLU A 428 -19.59 7.45 -24.19
N LEU A 429 -20.74 7.95 -24.64
CA LEU A 429 -20.88 9.21 -25.40
C LEU A 429 -21.30 10.38 -24.52
N THR A 430 -21.62 10.15 -23.25
CA THR A 430 -22.18 11.15 -22.35
C THR A 430 -21.20 11.61 -21.28
N GLU A 431 -21.35 12.86 -20.87
CA GLU A 431 -20.57 13.48 -19.82
C GLU A 431 -21.44 14.31 -18.88
N ILE A 432 -21.12 14.28 -17.57
CA ILE A 432 -21.79 15.09 -16.56
C ILE A 432 -20.82 16.10 -15.95
N TYR A 433 -21.22 17.36 -15.93
CA TYR A 433 -20.50 18.44 -15.25
C TYR A 433 -21.11 18.68 -13.87
N ILE A 434 -20.37 18.43 -12.83
CA ILE A 434 -20.73 18.77 -11.45
C ILE A 434 -20.17 20.16 -11.18
N VAL A 435 -21.05 21.15 -11.04
CA VAL A 435 -20.67 22.57 -10.97
C VAL A 435 -20.98 23.17 -9.60
N GLU A 436 -20.21 24.20 -9.22
CA GLU A 436 -20.37 24.90 -7.96
C GLU A 436 -21.54 25.90 -8.02
N GLY A 437 -22.65 25.53 -7.41
CA GLY A 437 -23.80 26.42 -7.21
C GLY A 437 -24.72 26.63 -8.41
N ASP A 438 -25.88 27.22 -8.13
CA ASP A 438 -26.93 27.44 -9.12
C ASP A 438 -26.54 28.48 -10.19
N SER A 439 -25.72 29.47 -9.82
CA SER A 439 -25.25 30.50 -10.77
C SER A 439 -24.36 29.90 -11.86
N ALA A 440 -23.36 29.09 -11.45
CA ALA A 440 -22.51 28.36 -12.40
C ALA A 440 -23.34 27.34 -13.21
N GLY A 441 -24.29 26.67 -12.56
CA GLY A 441 -25.22 25.74 -13.19
C GLY A 441 -26.06 26.38 -14.28
N GLY A 442 -26.53 27.62 -14.07
CA GLY A 442 -27.29 28.38 -15.07
C GLY A 442 -26.43 28.72 -16.30
N SER A 443 -25.21 29.23 -16.09
CA SER A 443 -24.26 29.55 -17.16
C SER A 443 -23.83 28.30 -17.93
N ALA A 444 -23.50 27.21 -17.23
CA ALA A 444 -23.13 25.93 -17.83
C ALA A 444 -24.27 25.35 -18.66
N THR A 445 -25.51 25.42 -18.18
CA THR A 445 -26.68 24.95 -18.90
C THR A 445 -26.92 25.72 -20.21
N GLN A 446 -26.62 27.02 -20.24
CA GLN A 446 -26.75 27.82 -21.46
C GLN A 446 -25.61 27.52 -22.46
N GLY A 447 -24.43 27.21 -21.99
CA GLY A 447 -23.25 26.97 -22.82
C GLY A 447 -23.05 25.52 -23.26
N ARG A 448 -23.76 24.54 -22.68
CA ARG A 448 -23.57 23.12 -22.95
C ARG A 448 -24.12 22.66 -24.31
N ASP A 449 -23.59 21.56 -24.80
CA ASP A 449 -24.25 20.78 -25.84
C ASP A 449 -25.21 19.78 -25.18
N SER A 450 -26.53 20.09 -25.27
CA SER A 450 -27.58 19.28 -24.64
C SER A 450 -27.70 17.86 -25.21
N ARG A 451 -27.05 17.55 -26.32
CA ARG A 451 -27.09 16.21 -26.92
C ARG A 451 -26.40 15.21 -26.01
N PHE A 452 -25.23 15.54 -25.42
CA PHE A 452 -24.42 14.59 -24.64
C PHE A 452 -23.87 15.14 -23.33
N GLN A 453 -24.08 16.44 -23.02
CA GLN A 453 -23.60 17.08 -21.80
C GLN A 453 -24.72 17.29 -20.79
N ALA A 454 -24.58 16.71 -19.61
CA ALA A 454 -25.46 16.93 -18.47
C ALA A 454 -24.82 17.89 -17.46
N ILE A 455 -25.63 18.71 -16.76
CA ILE A 455 -25.18 19.65 -15.73
C ILE A 455 -25.88 19.34 -14.41
N LEU A 456 -25.10 19.18 -13.35
CA LEU A 456 -25.58 19.00 -11.98
C LEU A 456 -24.98 20.11 -11.08
N PRO A 457 -25.75 21.14 -10.72
CA PRO A 457 -25.29 22.15 -9.78
C PRO A 457 -25.35 21.59 -8.33
N LEU A 458 -24.28 21.80 -7.58
CA LEU A 458 -24.24 21.54 -6.15
C LEU A 458 -24.68 22.77 -5.36
N TRP A 459 -25.20 22.56 -4.16
CA TRP A 459 -25.57 23.66 -3.26
C TRP A 459 -24.85 23.54 -1.92
N GLY A 460 -23.98 24.53 -1.66
CA GLY A 460 -23.24 24.64 -0.41
C GLY A 460 -22.14 23.58 -0.25
N LYS A 461 -21.43 23.63 0.87
CA LYS A 461 -20.28 22.75 1.15
C LYS A 461 -20.72 21.30 1.26
N MET A 462 -19.99 20.42 0.60
CA MET A 462 -20.18 18.98 0.65
C MET A 462 -19.76 18.40 2.00
N LEU A 463 -20.33 17.26 2.38
CA LEU A 463 -19.89 16.51 3.54
C LEU A 463 -18.47 15.97 3.33
N ASN A 464 -17.59 16.18 4.31
CA ASN A 464 -16.31 15.48 4.33
C ASN A 464 -16.54 14.03 4.77
N VAL A 465 -16.57 13.12 3.81
CA VAL A 465 -16.85 11.69 4.06
C VAL A 465 -15.73 10.97 4.79
N GLU A 466 -14.51 11.53 4.80
CA GLU A 466 -13.39 11.01 5.58
C GLU A 466 -13.62 11.18 7.11
N LYS A 467 -14.33 12.25 7.48
CA LYS A 467 -14.68 12.59 8.87
C LYS A 467 -16.13 12.28 9.22
N ALA A 468 -16.80 11.44 8.44
CA ALA A 468 -18.22 11.13 8.62
C ALA A 468 -18.47 9.62 8.60
N ARG A 469 -19.42 9.18 9.39
CA ARG A 469 -19.89 7.80 9.37
C ARG A 469 -20.72 7.52 8.12
N ALA A 470 -20.74 6.26 7.70
CA ALA A 470 -21.45 5.81 6.50
C ALA A 470 -22.96 6.19 6.53
N ASP A 471 -23.63 6.10 7.70
CA ASP A 471 -25.04 6.49 7.83
C ASP A 471 -25.28 7.96 7.47
N LYS A 472 -24.34 8.85 7.81
CA LYS A 472 -24.41 10.27 7.45
C LYS A 472 -24.17 10.49 5.96
N VAL A 473 -23.33 9.67 5.32
CA VAL A 473 -23.07 9.74 3.88
C VAL A 473 -24.32 9.31 3.10
N TYR A 474 -24.91 8.17 3.46
CA TYR A 474 -26.13 7.66 2.83
C TYR A 474 -27.36 8.56 3.02
N GLY A 475 -27.46 9.27 4.13
CA GLY A 475 -28.56 10.20 4.43
C GLY A 475 -28.28 11.65 4.03
N ASN A 476 -27.19 11.97 3.34
CA ASN A 476 -26.80 13.34 3.05
C ASN A 476 -27.51 13.92 1.84
N ASP A 477 -28.34 14.96 2.05
CA ASP A 477 -29.14 15.58 0.99
C ASP A 477 -28.30 16.20 -0.15
N LYS A 478 -27.01 16.50 0.08
CA LYS A 478 -26.12 17.07 -0.93
C LYS A 478 -25.40 16.01 -1.77
N LEU A 479 -25.17 14.83 -1.20
CA LEU A 479 -24.56 13.69 -1.91
C LEU A 479 -25.60 12.90 -2.70
N GLN A 480 -26.84 12.82 -2.21
CA GLN A 480 -27.91 12.08 -2.86
C GLN A 480 -28.14 12.46 -4.33
N PRO A 481 -28.15 13.75 -4.73
CA PRO A 481 -28.28 14.11 -6.14
C PRO A 481 -27.14 13.59 -7.01
N VAL A 482 -25.90 13.57 -6.50
CA VAL A 482 -24.75 13.03 -7.22
C VAL A 482 -24.92 11.51 -7.41
N ILE A 483 -25.27 10.80 -6.33
CA ILE A 483 -25.50 9.35 -6.34
C ILE A 483 -26.59 8.98 -7.34
N THR A 484 -27.72 9.71 -7.28
CA THR A 484 -28.88 9.46 -8.13
C THR A 484 -28.60 9.80 -9.60
N ALA A 485 -27.91 10.91 -9.87
CA ALA A 485 -27.55 11.31 -11.22
C ALA A 485 -26.62 10.29 -11.89
N LEU A 486 -25.61 9.78 -11.17
CA LEU A 486 -24.69 8.78 -11.70
C LEU A 486 -25.34 7.40 -11.89
N GLY A 487 -26.33 7.03 -11.07
CA GLY A 487 -27.12 5.81 -11.24
C GLY A 487 -26.42 4.50 -10.88
N ALA A 488 -25.16 4.55 -10.52
CA ALA A 488 -24.31 3.36 -10.28
C ALA A 488 -24.34 2.82 -8.85
N GLY A 489 -25.06 3.45 -7.92
CA GLY A 489 -25.00 3.11 -6.48
C GLY A 489 -23.74 3.64 -5.81
N ILE A 490 -23.49 3.25 -4.54
CA ILE A 490 -22.28 3.62 -3.79
C ILE A 490 -21.80 2.48 -2.86
N GLY A 491 -20.53 2.46 -2.52
CA GLY A 491 -19.93 1.48 -1.63
C GLY A 491 -20.04 0.06 -2.18
N GLU A 492 -20.53 -0.89 -1.38
CA GLU A 492 -20.67 -2.29 -1.79
C GLU A 492 -21.71 -2.52 -2.90
N GLU A 493 -22.63 -1.58 -3.09
CA GLU A 493 -23.68 -1.65 -4.13
C GLU A 493 -23.25 -0.95 -5.43
N PHE A 494 -22.04 -0.41 -5.48
CA PHE A 494 -21.55 0.28 -6.67
C PHE A 494 -21.39 -0.71 -7.83
N ASP A 495 -22.08 -0.42 -8.95
CA ASP A 495 -22.05 -1.22 -10.16
C ASP A 495 -21.69 -0.32 -11.35
N LEU A 496 -20.50 -0.48 -11.87
CA LEU A 496 -19.97 0.31 -12.97
C LEU A 496 -20.82 0.19 -14.24
N ASN A 497 -21.46 -0.98 -14.47
CA ASN A 497 -22.30 -1.21 -15.63
C ASN A 497 -23.60 -0.40 -15.62
N LYS A 498 -23.99 0.16 -14.47
CA LYS A 498 -25.16 1.03 -14.31
C LYS A 498 -24.80 2.51 -14.39
N LEU A 499 -23.54 2.83 -14.60
CA LEU A 499 -23.08 4.21 -14.71
C LEU A 499 -23.71 4.89 -15.93
N ARG A 500 -24.25 6.08 -15.72
CA ARG A 500 -24.96 6.82 -16.78
C ARG A 500 -24.07 7.72 -17.62
N TYR A 501 -22.87 8.04 -17.12
CA TYR A 501 -21.92 8.94 -17.79
C TYR A 501 -20.50 8.42 -17.61
N HIS A 502 -19.79 8.15 -18.71
CA HIS A 502 -18.39 7.71 -18.65
C HIS A 502 -17.39 8.86 -18.50
N LYS A 503 -17.88 10.11 -18.41
CA LYS A 503 -17.06 11.25 -18.02
C LYS A 503 -17.79 12.05 -16.93
N VAL A 504 -17.19 12.05 -15.74
CA VAL A 504 -17.66 12.81 -14.58
C VAL A 504 -16.69 13.96 -14.35
N ILE A 505 -17.08 15.16 -14.72
CA ILE A 505 -16.22 16.34 -14.76
C ILE A 505 -16.55 17.24 -13.57
N ILE A 506 -15.61 17.39 -12.65
CA ILE A 506 -15.70 18.34 -11.53
C ILE A 506 -15.28 19.71 -12.05
N MET A 507 -16.21 20.65 -12.09
CA MET A 507 -15.98 22.01 -12.56
C MET A 507 -16.23 22.99 -11.41
N ALA A 508 -15.17 23.36 -10.71
CA ALA A 508 -15.17 24.31 -9.60
C ALA A 508 -14.24 25.49 -9.95
N ASP A 509 -14.50 26.64 -9.32
CA ASP A 509 -13.72 27.86 -9.53
C ASP A 509 -12.24 27.70 -9.10
N ALA A 510 -11.35 28.54 -9.66
CA ALA A 510 -9.92 28.52 -9.35
C ALA A 510 -9.61 29.30 -8.05
N ASP A 511 -10.40 29.10 -7.02
CA ASP A 511 -10.22 29.69 -5.71
C ASP A 511 -10.12 28.63 -4.59
N VAL A 512 -10.03 29.07 -3.35
CA VAL A 512 -9.88 28.19 -2.18
C VAL A 512 -11.13 27.35 -1.96
N ASP A 513 -12.33 27.90 -2.14
CA ASP A 513 -13.59 27.19 -1.94
C ASP A 513 -13.81 26.15 -3.04
N GLY A 514 -13.53 26.48 -4.30
CA GLY A 514 -13.60 25.53 -5.42
C GLY A 514 -12.58 24.39 -5.28
N SER A 515 -11.35 24.69 -4.83
CA SER A 515 -10.35 23.66 -4.51
C SER A 515 -10.81 22.73 -3.39
N HIS A 516 -11.51 23.27 -2.37
CA HIS A 516 -12.07 22.49 -1.28
C HIS A 516 -13.21 21.58 -1.76
N ILE A 517 -14.14 22.10 -2.59
CA ILE A 517 -15.25 21.30 -3.17
C ILE A 517 -14.69 20.17 -4.02
N ARG A 518 -13.70 20.45 -4.88
CA ARG A 518 -13.02 19.43 -5.69
C ARG A 518 -12.42 18.33 -4.82
N THR A 519 -11.71 18.70 -3.76
CA THR A 519 -11.12 17.74 -2.82
C THR A 519 -12.18 16.86 -2.17
N LEU A 520 -13.28 17.44 -1.70
CA LEU A 520 -14.36 16.69 -1.06
C LEU A 520 -15.05 15.72 -2.01
N LEU A 521 -15.28 16.10 -3.27
CA LEU A 521 -15.85 15.21 -4.30
C LEU A 521 -14.89 14.08 -4.66
N LEU A 522 -13.61 14.37 -4.84
CA LEU A 522 -12.60 13.35 -5.11
C LEU A 522 -12.50 12.36 -3.93
N THR A 523 -12.55 12.85 -2.68
CA THR A 523 -12.58 12.01 -1.49
C THR A 523 -13.82 11.13 -1.47
N PHE A 524 -14.99 11.67 -1.83
CA PHE A 524 -16.23 10.90 -1.93
C PHE A 524 -16.12 9.81 -2.99
N PHE A 525 -15.67 10.13 -4.20
CA PHE A 525 -15.51 9.13 -5.26
C PHE A 525 -14.48 8.07 -4.88
N PHE A 526 -13.36 8.46 -4.29
CA PHE A 526 -12.32 7.54 -3.86
C PHE A 526 -12.82 6.54 -2.81
N ARG A 527 -13.61 7.01 -1.82
CA ARG A 527 -14.09 6.16 -0.72
C ARG A 527 -15.32 5.32 -1.07
N PHE A 528 -16.20 5.82 -1.93
CA PHE A 528 -17.52 5.21 -2.15
C PHE A 528 -17.78 4.78 -3.60
N MET A 529 -16.96 5.22 -4.55
CA MET A 529 -17.10 4.93 -5.99
C MET A 529 -15.72 4.74 -6.65
N ARG A 530 -14.80 4.07 -5.95
CA ARG A 530 -13.41 3.91 -6.36
C ARG A 530 -13.19 3.44 -7.80
N PRO A 531 -13.99 2.48 -8.35
CA PRO A 531 -13.88 2.08 -9.74
C PRO A 531 -14.03 3.21 -10.76
N LEU A 532 -14.72 4.32 -10.43
CA LEU A 532 -14.79 5.49 -11.33
C LEU A 532 -13.40 6.12 -11.56
N ILE A 533 -12.58 6.15 -10.52
CA ILE A 533 -11.22 6.71 -10.60
C ILE A 533 -10.30 5.73 -11.31
N GLU A 534 -10.37 4.44 -10.97
CA GLU A 534 -9.54 3.37 -11.54
C GLU A 534 -9.76 3.19 -13.05
N HIS A 535 -10.98 3.41 -13.55
CA HIS A 535 -11.30 3.36 -14.98
C HIS A 535 -11.12 4.72 -15.68
N GLY A 536 -10.61 5.76 -14.98
CA GLY A 536 -10.33 7.06 -15.58
C GLY A 536 -11.58 7.87 -15.98
N TYR A 537 -12.73 7.64 -15.35
CA TYR A 537 -13.97 8.34 -15.66
C TYR A 537 -14.13 9.68 -14.92
N VAL A 538 -13.27 10.00 -13.95
CA VAL A 538 -13.31 11.25 -13.18
C VAL A 538 -12.31 12.24 -13.75
N TYR A 539 -12.79 13.44 -14.07
CA TYR A 539 -11.99 14.54 -14.60
C TYR A 539 -12.11 15.77 -13.71
N SER A 540 -11.08 16.57 -13.64
CA SER A 540 -11.08 17.88 -13.01
C SER A 540 -10.90 18.95 -14.09
N ALA A 541 -11.87 19.86 -14.21
CA ALA A 541 -11.69 21.04 -15.04
C ALA A 541 -10.61 21.94 -14.46
N VAL A 542 -9.76 22.50 -15.33
CA VAL A 542 -8.71 23.45 -14.97
C VAL A 542 -9.12 24.83 -15.49
N PRO A 543 -9.82 25.66 -14.68
CA PRO A 543 -10.21 26.98 -15.07
C PRO A 543 -8.99 27.93 -15.17
N PRO A 544 -9.03 28.96 -16.02
CA PRO A 544 -7.94 29.94 -16.13
C PRO A 544 -7.78 30.74 -14.84
N LEU A 545 -6.55 30.87 -14.35
CA LEU A 545 -6.23 31.64 -13.14
C LEU A 545 -6.29 33.15 -13.35
N PHE A 546 -6.13 33.62 -14.59
CA PHE A 546 -6.03 35.05 -14.93
C PHE A 546 -6.99 35.43 -16.05
N LYS A 547 -7.61 36.61 -15.92
CA LYS A 547 -8.39 37.25 -16.96
C LYS A 547 -7.66 38.53 -17.41
N LEU A 548 -7.31 38.59 -18.68
CA LEU A 548 -6.81 39.86 -19.28
C LEU A 548 -8.00 40.62 -19.85
N SER A 549 -8.14 41.88 -19.46
CA SER A 549 -9.18 42.76 -20.01
C SER A 549 -8.54 44.05 -20.50
N ARG A 550 -8.94 44.54 -21.69
CA ARG A 550 -8.52 45.84 -22.26
C ARG A 550 -9.78 46.66 -22.51
N GLY A 551 -9.99 47.69 -21.68
CA GLY A 551 -11.20 48.52 -21.75
C GLY A 551 -12.46 47.77 -21.28
N LYS A 552 -13.60 48.07 -21.93
CA LYS A 552 -14.90 47.44 -21.64
C LYS A 552 -15.15 46.15 -22.43
N THR A 553 -14.17 45.67 -23.14
CA THR A 553 -14.25 44.40 -23.90
C THR A 553 -13.54 43.28 -23.18
#